data_87ce25cc10d87716ce776929a2b44706
#
_entry.id   87ce25cc10d87716ce776929a2b44706
#
_cell.length_a   1.000
_cell.length_b   1.000
_cell.length_c   1.000
_cell.angle_alpha   90.00
_cell.angle_beta   90.00
_cell.angle_gamma   90.00
#
_symmetry.space_group_name_H-M   'P 1'
#
loop_
_entity.id
_entity.type
_entity.pdbx_description
1 polymer ?
#
loop_
_entity_poly.entity_id
_entity_poly.type
_entity_poly.pdbx_seq_one_letter_code
_entity_poly.pdbx_strand_id
1 'polypeptide(L)'
;MQVGIIKIFNDRIEFFNPGKLYDDLTIEKLQSGNYSSRSRNRAIAKIFKETGIIERYGSGIKRIKNACRSHKIKEPVFEEFQHGFRVIMFNEKVNEGVNEGVNEGVNESLCCYYPTP
;
A
#
# COMPACT_ATOMS: atom_id res chain seq x y z
N MET A 1 10.02 19.89 2.67
CA MET A 1 9.02 19.10 3.43
C MET A 1 8.47 18.01 2.55
N GLN A 2 8.55 16.79 3.01
CA GLN A 2 8.02 15.65 2.27
C GLN A 2 6.60 15.37 2.72
N VAL A 3 5.72 15.12 1.75
CA VAL A 3 4.31 14.89 2.04
C VAL A 3 3.88 13.53 1.52
N GLY A 4 3.03 12.86 2.29
CA GLY A 4 2.32 11.69 1.81
C GLY A 4 1.18 12.13 0.90
N ILE A 5 0.92 11.35 -0.15
CA ILE A 5 -0.09 11.69 -1.14
C ILE A 5 -1.04 10.51 -1.29
N ILE A 6 -2.33 10.79 -1.25
CA ILE A 6 -3.36 9.81 -1.57
C ILE A 6 -4.09 10.31 -2.82
N LYS A 7 -4.05 9.53 -3.89
CA LYS A 7 -4.76 9.85 -5.13
C LYS A 7 -5.92 8.88 -5.29
N ILE A 8 -7.10 9.43 -5.49
CA ILE A 8 -8.31 8.62 -5.67
C ILE A 8 -8.77 8.75 -7.11
N PHE A 9 -8.81 7.62 -7.80
CA PHE A 9 -9.32 7.52 -9.17
C PHE A 9 -10.60 6.68 -9.17
N ASN A 10 -11.28 6.61 -10.28
CA ASN A 10 -12.49 5.79 -10.38
C ASN A 10 -12.23 4.29 -10.26
N ASP A 11 -11.04 3.86 -10.68
CA ASP A 11 -10.66 2.45 -10.73
C ASP A 11 -9.66 2.03 -9.65
N ARG A 12 -9.04 2.98 -8.96
CA ARG A 12 -7.99 2.68 -7.99
C ARG A 12 -7.76 3.80 -6.98
N ILE A 13 -7.06 3.47 -5.92
CA ILE A 13 -6.54 4.43 -4.96
C ILE A 13 -5.03 4.20 -4.88
N GLU A 14 -4.26 5.27 -4.96
CA GLU A 14 -2.81 5.23 -4.84
C GLU A 14 -2.38 5.92 -3.55
N PHE A 15 -1.56 5.22 -2.78
CA PHE A 15 -0.97 5.76 -1.55
C PHE A 15 0.51 5.91 -1.77
N PHE A 16 1.01 7.13 -1.68
CA PHE A 16 2.43 7.41 -1.83
C PHE A 16 3.00 7.97 -0.54
N ASN A 17 4.10 7.40 -0.10
CA ASN A 17 4.86 7.89 1.04
C ASN A 17 6.30 8.15 0.61
N PRO A 18 6.84 9.35 0.88
CA PRO A 18 8.24 9.61 0.57
C PRO A 18 9.14 8.81 1.51
N GLY A 19 10.29 8.44 1.00
CA GLY A 19 11.28 7.66 1.72
C GLY A 19 11.47 6.27 1.13
N LYS A 20 12.73 5.84 1.09
CA LYS A 20 13.06 4.52 0.57
C LYS A 20 12.72 3.44 1.57
N LEU A 21 12.56 2.21 1.08
CA LEU A 21 12.50 1.05 1.95
C LEU A 21 13.78 0.91 2.76
N TYR A 22 13.69 0.24 3.90
CA TYR A 22 14.85 -0.01 4.74
C TYR A 22 15.91 -0.83 3.97
N ASP A 23 17.18 -0.60 4.27
CA ASP A 23 18.33 -1.00 3.46
C ASP A 23 18.28 -2.39 2.81
N ASP A 24 17.88 -3.40 3.55
CA ASP A 24 17.85 -4.77 3.06
C ASP A 24 16.50 -5.19 2.48
N LEU A 25 15.54 -4.28 2.46
CA LEU A 25 14.19 -4.61 2.09
C LEU A 25 13.93 -4.27 0.64
N THR A 26 13.49 -5.24 -0.13
CA THR A 26 13.11 -5.05 -1.54
C THR A 26 11.63 -5.31 -1.73
N ILE A 27 11.09 -4.88 -2.85
CA ILE A 27 9.68 -5.15 -3.19
C ILE A 27 9.42 -6.64 -3.25
N GLU A 28 10.36 -7.41 -3.81
CA GLU A 28 10.23 -8.87 -3.89
C GLU A 28 10.14 -9.50 -2.50
N LYS A 29 10.97 -9.05 -1.58
CA LYS A 29 10.92 -9.54 -0.19
C LYS A 29 9.61 -9.21 0.50
N LEU A 30 9.08 -7.99 0.27
CA LEU A 30 7.79 -7.60 0.79
C LEU A 30 6.66 -8.48 0.26
N GLN A 31 6.67 -8.73 -1.03
CA GLN A 31 5.63 -9.52 -1.69
C GLN A 31 5.67 -10.99 -1.30
N SER A 32 6.88 -11.53 -1.11
CA SER A 32 7.04 -12.92 -0.71
C SER A 32 6.71 -13.19 0.76
N GLY A 33 6.61 -12.13 1.56
CA GLY A 33 6.39 -12.28 3.00
C GLY A 33 7.65 -12.66 3.77
N ASN A 34 8.79 -12.74 3.09
CA ASN A 34 10.04 -13.16 3.71
C ASN A 34 10.84 -11.94 4.21
N TYR A 35 10.26 -11.24 5.15
CA TYR A 35 10.89 -10.07 5.75
C TYR A 35 10.52 -9.98 7.22
N SER A 36 11.37 -9.30 7.99
CA SER A 36 11.05 -8.96 9.37
C SER A 36 10.68 -7.49 9.47
N SER A 37 9.75 -7.19 10.36
CA SER A 37 9.36 -5.81 10.61
C SER A 37 10.53 -5.06 11.24
N ARG A 38 10.92 -3.97 10.62
CA ARG A 38 11.97 -3.08 11.15
C ARG A 38 11.47 -1.66 11.20
N SER A 39 11.83 -0.96 12.24
CA SER A 39 11.47 0.44 12.36
C SER A 39 12.74 1.28 12.44
N ARG A 40 12.69 2.46 11.87
CA ARG A 40 13.81 3.41 11.92
C ARG A 40 13.95 4.04 13.29
N ASN A 41 12.84 4.23 13.98
CA ASN A 41 12.85 4.75 15.34
C ASN A 41 12.32 3.68 16.29
N ARG A 42 13.23 2.92 16.88
CA ARG A 42 12.88 1.80 17.75
C ARG A 42 12.16 2.24 19.02
N ALA A 43 12.52 3.39 19.58
CA ALA A 43 11.94 3.88 20.82
C ALA A 43 10.46 4.23 20.62
N ILE A 44 10.14 4.99 19.59
CA ILE A 44 8.76 5.33 19.25
C ILE A 44 7.96 4.08 18.90
N ALA A 45 8.54 3.20 18.10
CA ALA A 45 7.88 1.96 17.71
C ALA A 45 7.55 1.09 18.93
N LYS A 46 8.44 1.01 19.89
CA LYS A 46 8.23 0.27 21.14
C LYS A 46 7.02 0.81 21.91
N ILE A 47 6.96 2.12 22.07
CA ILE A 47 5.84 2.77 22.77
C ILE A 47 4.51 2.51 22.04
N PHE A 48 4.51 2.65 20.72
CA PHE A 48 3.31 2.41 19.91
C PHE A 48 2.85 0.96 19.95
N LYS A 49 3.77 0.02 20.03
CA LYS A 49 3.44 -1.40 20.22
C LYS A 49 2.82 -1.68 21.58
N GLU A 50 3.38 -1.10 22.62
CA GLU A 50 2.88 -1.26 23.98
C GLU A 50 1.50 -0.67 24.17
N THR A 51 1.18 0.42 23.46
CA THR A 51 -0.12 1.07 23.51
C THR A 51 -1.12 0.47 22.53
N GLY A 52 -0.72 -0.48 21.70
CA GLY A 52 -1.60 -1.13 20.73
C GLY A 52 -1.87 -0.33 19.46
N ILE A 53 -1.16 0.78 19.25
CA ILE A 53 -1.34 1.62 18.05
C ILE A 53 -0.79 0.93 16.80
N ILE A 54 0.32 0.19 16.93
CA ILE A 54 0.90 -0.56 15.83
C ILE A 54 1.07 -2.03 16.19
N GLU A 55 1.03 -2.87 15.17
CA GLU A 55 1.23 -4.30 15.35
C GLU A 55 2.71 -4.69 15.31
N ARG A 56 3.02 -5.77 15.99
CA ARG A 56 4.38 -6.24 16.22
C ARG A 56 4.94 -7.12 15.12
N TYR A 57 4.07 -7.71 14.29
CA TYR A 57 4.45 -8.91 13.54
C TYR A 57 4.76 -8.71 12.05
N GLY A 58 4.73 -7.49 11.56
CA GLY A 58 5.01 -7.23 10.14
C GLY A 58 4.03 -7.89 9.18
N SER A 59 2.80 -8.10 9.60
CA SER A 59 1.79 -8.82 8.81
C SER A 59 0.96 -7.91 7.89
N GLY A 60 1.26 -6.62 7.83
CA GLY A 60 0.43 -5.66 7.12
C GLY A 60 0.24 -5.97 5.63
N ILE A 61 1.33 -6.27 4.92
CA ILE A 61 1.28 -6.59 3.49
C ILE A 61 0.44 -7.84 3.23
N LYS A 62 0.65 -8.87 4.04
CA LYS A 62 -0.11 -10.11 3.94
C LYS A 62 -1.60 -9.88 4.19
N ARG A 63 -1.93 -9.05 5.17
CA ARG A 63 -3.33 -8.70 5.49
C ARG A 63 -3.98 -7.94 4.35
N ILE A 64 -3.28 -7.00 3.73
CA ILE A 64 -3.78 -6.27 2.56
C ILE A 64 -4.08 -7.23 1.41
N LYS A 65 -3.14 -8.12 1.10
CA LYS A 65 -3.34 -9.11 0.04
C LYS A 65 -4.51 -10.04 0.32
N ASN A 66 -4.61 -10.55 1.55
CA ASN A 66 -5.70 -11.42 1.94
C ASN A 66 -7.06 -10.72 1.90
N ALA A 67 -7.13 -9.48 2.32
CA ALA A 67 -8.34 -8.68 2.23
C ALA A 67 -8.78 -8.48 0.77
N CYS A 68 -7.85 -8.16 -0.11
CA CYS A 68 -8.15 -8.02 -1.53
C CYS A 68 -8.67 -9.33 -2.14
N ARG A 69 -8.05 -10.44 -1.81
CA ARG A 69 -8.50 -11.76 -2.26
C ARG A 69 -9.89 -12.12 -1.73
N SER A 70 -10.13 -11.85 -0.45
CA SER A 70 -11.40 -12.10 0.20
C SER A 70 -12.55 -11.35 -0.45
N HIS A 71 -12.31 -10.13 -0.88
CA HIS A 71 -13.29 -9.30 -1.57
C HIS A 71 -13.28 -9.46 -3.09
N LYS A 72 -12.49 -10.40 -3.61
CA LYS A 72 -12.33 -10.65 -5.06
C LYS A 72 -11.91 -9.41 -5.84
N ILE A 73 -11.06 -8.61 -5.23
CA ILE A 73 -10.48 -7.42 -5.84
C ILE A 73 -9.12 -7.79 -6.41
N LYS A 74 -8.74 -7.13 -7.50
CA LYS A 74 -7.42 -7.29 -8.11
C LYS A 74 -6.31 -7.07 -7.06
N GLU A 75 -5.25 -7.84 -7.15
CA GLU A 75 -4.15 -7.74 -6.20
C GLU A 75 -3.53 -6.34 -6.17
N PRO A 76 -3.18 -5.83 -4.99
CA PRO A 76 -2.54 -4.54 -4.87
C PRO A 76 -1.13 -4.56 -5.45
N VAL A 77 -0.68 -3.43 -5.93
CA VAL A 77 0.67 -3.26 -6.45
C VAL A 77 1.50 -2.47 -5.45
N PHE A 78 2.67 -2.98 -5.14
CA PHE A 78 3.64 -2.32 -4.27
C PHE A 78 4.86 -1.98 -5.11
N GLU A 79 5.28 -0.72 -5.10
CA GLU A 79 6.42 -0.30 -5.91
C GLU A 79 7.19 0.84 -5.27
N GLU A 80 8.46 0.96 -5.65
CA GLU A 80 9.25 2.13 -5.35
C GLU A 80 9.12 3.12 -6.50
N PHE A 81 8.85 4.38 -6.18
CA PHE A 81 8.61 5.41 -7.16
C PHE A 81 9.12 6.75 -6.66
N GLN A 82 9.98 7.40 -7.42
CA GLN A 82 10.50 8.74 -7.10
C GLN A 82 11.00 8.88 -5.65
N HIS A 83 11.88 7.98 -5.24
CA HIS A 83 12.43 7.94 -3.86
C HIS A 83 11.37 7.79 -2.77
N GLY A 84 10.25 7.18 -3.11
CA GLY A 84 9.18 6.89 -2.19
C GLY A 84 8.62 5.48 -2.39
N PHE A 85 7.64 5.15 -1.58
CA PHE A 85 6.96 3.88 -1.66
C PHE A 85 5.50 4.12 -2.03
N ARG A 86 5.03 3.42 -3.04
CA ARG A 86 3.66 3.56 -3.53
C ARG A 86 2.91 2.24 -3.44
N VAL A 87 1.69 2.31 -2.92
CA VAL A 87 0.76 1.19 -2.91
C VAL A 87 -0.45 1.56 -3.75
N ILE A 88 -0.82 0.70 -4.69
CA ILE A 88 -1.98 0.90 -5.55
C ILE A 88 -3.01 -0.18 -5.21
N MET A 89 -4.20 0.24 -4.83
CA MET A 89 -5.32 -0.66 -4.58
C MET A 89 -6.41 -0.41 -5.60
N PHE A 90 -6.87 -1.48 -6.24
CA PHE A 90 -7.84 -1.39 -7.31
C PHE A 90 -9.27 -1.60 -6.80
N ASN A 91 -10.21 -0.97 -7.49
CA ASN A 91 -11.63 -1.18 -7.25
C ASN A 91 -12.20 -2.26 -8.19
N GLU A 92 -11.37 -2.73 -9.11
CA GLU A 92 -11.79 -3.70 -10.11
C GLU A 92 -11.90 -5.10 -9.50
N LYS A 93 -13.05 -5.70 -9.65
CA LYS A 93 -13.24 -7.08 -9.22
C LYS A 93 -12.66 -8.02 -10.27
N VAL A 94 -12.03 -9.08 -9.80
CA VAL A 94 -11.58 -10.15 -10.67
C VAL A 94 -12.82 -10.96 -11.02
N ASN A 95 -13.34 -10.75 -12.22
CA ASN A 95 -14.40 -11.60 -12.74
C ASN A 95 -13.78 -12.87 -13.29
N GLU A 96 -14.05 -13.97 -12.64
CA GLU A 96 -13.69 -15.25 -13.21
C GLU A 96 -14.56 -15.48 -14.45
N GLY A 97 -13.99 -15.20 -15.61
CA GLY A 97 -14.53 -15.73 -16.85
C GLY A 97 -15.40 -14.83 -17.72
N VAL A 98 -15.47 -13.53 -17.48
CA VAL A 98 -16.17 -12.67 -18.42
C VAL A 98 -15.30 -11.47 -18.74
N ASN A 99 -14.87 -11.45 -19.98
CA ASN A 99 -14.23 -10.28 -20.51
C ASN A 99 -15.27 -9.25 -20.85
N GLU A 100 -15.69 -8.52 -19.89
CA GLU A 100 -16.37 -7.32 -20.21
C GLU A 100 -15.38 -6.23 -20.29
N GLY A 101 -14.90 -6.06 -21.45
CA GLY A 101 -13.98 -5.04 -21.64
C GLY A 101 -14.63 -3.73 -21.74
N VAL A 102 -14.78 -3.03 -20.79
CA VAL A 102 -15.08 -1.77 -20.97
C VAL A 102 -14.68 -0.86 -20.07
N ASN A 103 -14.02 0.01 -20.33
CA ASN A 103 -13.87 1.01 -19.69
C ASN A 103 -13.65 2.16 -20.10
N GLU A 104 -14.52 2.89 -20.23
CA GLU A 104 -14.43 4.12 -20.52
C GLU A 104 -14.27 4.97 -19.43
N GLY A 105 -13.63 5.89 -19.53
CA GLY A 105 -13.80 6.97 -18.72
C GLY A 105 -13.07 7.01 -17.47
N VAL A 106 -11.88 6.97 -17.51
CA VAL A 106 -11.09 7.28 -16.37
C VAL A 106 -11.20 8.74 -16.07
N ASN A 107 -11.92 9.08 -15.05
CA ASN A 107 -11.92 10.42 -14.56
C ASN A 107 -10.86 10.56 -13.50
N GLU A 108 -9.81 11.18 -13.85
CA GLU A 108 -8.77 11.57 -12.93
C GLU A 108 -9.19 12.74 -12.07
N SER A 109 -10.26 12.62 -11.37
CA SER A 109 -10.84 13.82 -10.84
C SER A 109 -10.56 14.13 -9.39
N LEU A 110 -9.99 13.19 -8.64
CA LEU A 110 -9.84 13.46 -7.22
C LEU A 110 -8.43 13.17 -6.77
N CYS A 111 -7.71 14.22 -6.49
CA CYS A 111 -6.42 14.15 -5.84
C CYS A 111 -6.55 14.72 -4.45
N CYS A 112 -6.41 13.89 -3.45
CA CYS A 112 -6.31 14.34 -2.09
C CYS A 112 -4.90 14.05 -1.59
N TYR A 113 -4.23 15.03 -1.04
CA TYR A 113 -2.98 14.78 -0.39
C TYR A 113 -3.00 15.32 1.02
N TYR A 114 -2.40 14.57 1.92
CA TYR A 114 -2.33 14.92 3.30
C TYR A 114 -0.86 15.13 3.67
N PRO A 115 -0.49 16.33 4.10
CA PRO A 115 0.88 16.53 4.56
C PRO A 115 1.11 15.69 5.82
N THR A 116 2.20 14.96 5.81
CA THR A 116 2.61 14.24 7.01
C THR A 116 3.45 15.17 7.87
N PRO A 117 3.16 15.28 9.14
CA PRO A 117 3.95 16.10 10.04
C PRO A 117 5.39 15.63 10.19
#